data_e45f38e2eb3348f0872d65d7512d51d9
#
_entry.id   e45f38e2eb3348f0872d65d7512d51d9
#
_cell.length_a   1.000
_cell.length_b   1.000
_cell.length_c   1.000
_cell.angle_alpha   90.00
_cell.angle_beta   90.00
_cell.angle_gamma   90.00
#
_symmetry.space_group_name_H-M   'P 1'
#
loop_
_entity.id
_entity.type
_entity.pdbx_description
1 polymer ?
#
loop_
_entity_poly.entity_id
_entity_poly.type
_entity_poly.pdbx_seq_one_letter_code
_entity_poly.pdbx_strand_id
1 'polypeptide(L)'
;MKNVMVYIHGKGGSAEEAKYYRKFFNEDFDIIGFDYKSEKPWDAKIEFVNYFDSIIPRYNKTILIANSIGAYFSLISLSDKRITKAMLISPIVDMERLILDMMLPANVSEEELSIKKEIETSFGETLSWEYLSYVRGNPVYWDIPTEILYGKKDNMTSFSTMTDFSKKINANITIMSGGEHWFHTKEQMCFLDNWIRSNI
;
A
#
# COMPACT_ATOMS: atom_id res chain seq x y z
N MET A 1 -7.21 -10.29 -25.70
CA MET A 1 -7.52 -9.54 -24.46
C MET A 1 -6.34 -8.62 -24.18
N LYS A 2 -6.59 -7.37 -23.80
CA LYS A 2 -5.56 -6.44 -23.32
C LYS A 2 -5.00 -6.84 -21.97
N ASN A 3 -3.98 -6.15 -21.53
CA ASN A 3 -3.47 -6.17 -20.16
C ASN A 3 -4.05 -4.99 -19.39
N VAL A 4 -3.94 -5.00 -18.06
CA VAL A 4 -4.35 -3.88 -17.23
C VAL A 4 -3.26 -3.54 -16.20
N MET A 5 -3.06 -2.26 -15.97
CA MET A 5 -2.42 -1.74 -14.78
C MET A 5 -3.50 -1.08 -13.92
N VAL A 6 -3.63 -1.56 -12.68
CA VAL A 6 -4.53 -0.98 -11.67
C VAL A 6 -3.70 -0.21 -10.65
N TYR A 7 -4.03 1.07 -10.47
CA TYR A 7 -3.41 1.93 -9.48
C TYR A 7 -4.29 2.07 -8.24
N ILE A 8 -3.68 1.92 -7.08
CA ILE A 8 -4.31 2.08 -5.76
C ILE A 8 -3.61 3.23 -5.03
N HIS A 9 -4.35 4.29 -4.76
CA HIS A 9 -3.82 5.49 -4.10
C HIS A 9 -3.58 5.29 -2.60
N GLY A 10 -2.78 6.18 -2.00
CA GLY A 10 -2.62 6.30 -0.56
C GLY A 10 -3.70 7.18 0.08
N LYS A 11 -3.58 7.42 1.40
CA LYS A 11 -4.44 8.34 2.14
C LYS A 11 -4.34 9.75 1.53
N GLY A 12 -5.47 10.37 1.27
CA GLY A 12 -5.55 11.70 0.66
C GLY A 12 -5.25 11.75 -0.84
N GLY A 13 -4.90 10.62 -1.47
CA GLY A 13 -4.74 10.49 -2.91
C GLY A 13 -6.06 10.22 -3.63
N SER A 14 -5.99 9.95 -4.92
CA SER A 14 -7.17 9.65 -5.74
C SER A 14 -6.86 8.68 -6.88
N ALA A 15 -7.90 8.03 -7.41
CA ALA A 15 -7.82 7.18 -8.60
C ALA A 15 -7.28 7.91 -9.85
N GLU A 16 -7.45 9.23 -9.91
CA GLU A 16 -6.96 10.07 -11.01
C GLU A 16 -5.44 10.06 -11.16
N GLU A 17 -4.71 9.76 -10.08
CA GLU A 17 -3.25 9.62 -10.10
C GLU A 17 -2.78 8.50 -11.03
N ALA A 18 -3.65 7.55 -11.36
CA ALA A 18 -3.38 6.52 -12.36
C ALA A 18 -2.94 7.10 -13.72
N LYS A 19 -3.44 8.29 -14.08
CA LYS A 19 -3.09 8.97 -15.32
C LYS A 19 -1.59 9.28 -15.43
N TYR A 20 -0.92 9.51 -14.30
CA TYR A 20 0.52 9.72 -14.25
C TYR A 20 1.30 8.53 -14.81
N TYR A 21 0.84 7.32 -14.57
CA TYR A 21 1.51 6.08 -14.96
C TYR A 21 1.29 5.72 -16.44
N ARG A 22 0.33 6.36 -17.13
CA ARG A 22 0.03 6.09 -18.55
C ARG A 22 1.27 6.17 -19.45
N LYS A 23 2.18 7.08 -19.18
CA LYS A 23 3.41 7.32 -19.96
C LYS A 23 4.41 6.15 -19.96
N PHE A 24 4.23 5.16 -19.10
CA PHE A 24 5.11 4.00 -18.97
C PHE A 24 4.58 2.76 -19.68
N PHE A 25 3.32 2.74 -20.07
CA PHE A 25 2.67 1.57 -20.64
C PHE A 25 2.32 1.82 -22.11
N ASN A 26 2.45 0.79 -22.94
CA ASN A 26 2.05 0.84 -24.34
C ASN A 26 0.52 0.73 -24.51
N GLU A 27 0.03 0.69 -25.77
CA GLU A 27 -1.39 0.63 -26.10
C GLU A 27 -2.07 -0.70 -25.72
N ASP A 28 -1.28 -1.74 -25.44
CA ASP A 28 -1.80 -3.04 -24.99
C ASP A 28 -2.27 -3.02 -23.53
N PHE A 29 -2.02 -1.94 -22.80
CA PHE A 29 -2.45 -1.76 -21.44
C PHE A 29 -3.58 -0.75 -21.29
N ASP A 30 -4.64 -1.14 -20.61
CA ASP A 30 -5.57 -0.21 -20.00
C ASP A 30 -5.02 0.23 -18.64
N ILE A 31 -5.13 1.52 -18.34
CA ILE A 31 -4.65 2.13 -17.09
C ILE A 31 -5.86 2.57 -16.29
N ILE A 32 -6.05 1.99 -15.14
CA ILE A 32 -7.24 2.19 -14.30
C ILE A 32 -6.81 2.58 -12.89
N GLY A 33 -7.38 3.65 -12.36
CA GLY A 33 -7.30 3.98 -10.94
C GLY A 33 -8.51 3.39 -10.23
N PHE A 34 -8.29 2.70 -9.12
CA PHE A 34 -9.36 2.20 -8.28
C PHE A 34 -9.75 3.27 -7.24
N ASP A 35 -10.96 3.80 -7.38
CA ASP A 35 -11.53 4.82 -6.50
C ASP A 35 -12.21 4.16 -5.29
N TYR A 36 -11.42 3.43 -4.48
CA TYR A 36 -11.92 2.80 -3.27
C TYR A 36 -12.31 3.82 -2.20
N LYS A 37 -13.27 3.45 -1.34
CA LYS A 37 -13.82 4.31 -0.29
C LYS A 37 -13.54 3.79 1.12
N SER A 38 -13.06 2.58 1.22
CA SER A 38 -12.79 1.95 2.51
C SER A 38 -11.69 2.67 3.28
N GLU A 39 -11.96 2.93 4.56
CA GLU A 39 -10.98 3.46 5.53
C GLU A 39 -10.57 2.39 6.55
N LYS A 40 -11.32 1.31 6.63
CA LYS A 40 -11.11 0.21 7.58
C LYS A 40 -10.68 -1.06 6.84
N PRO A 41 -9.82 -1.89 7.42
CA PRO A 41 -9.26 -3.06 6.74
C PRO A 41 -10.30 -4.14 6.40
N TRP A 42 -11.33 -4.32 7.21
CA TRP A 42 -12.41 -5.26 6.96
C TRP A 42 -13.31 -4.85 5.80
N ASP A 43 -13.57 -3.53 5.66
CA ASP A 43 -14.32 -2.99 4.52
C ASP A 43 -13.48 -3.06 3.25
N ALA A 44 -12.19 -2.69 3.35
CA ALA A 44 -11.24 -2.78 2.23
C ALA A 44 -11.14 -4.22 1.70
N LYS A 45 -11.11 -5.21 2.59
CA LYS A 45 -11.07 -6.62 2.17
C LYS A 45 -12.26 -7.00 1.28
N ILE A 46 -13.44 -6.51 1.58
CA ILE A 46 -14.65 -6.76 0.79
C ILE A 46 -14.62 -5.96 -0.52
N GLU A 47 -14.34 -4.66 -0.44
CA GLU A 47 -14.36 -3.76 -1.59
C GLU A 47 -13.30 -4.13 -2.63
N PHE A 48 -12.07 -4.42 -2.20
CA PHE A 48 -10.97 -4.80 -3.09
C PHE A 48 -11.23 -6.15 -3.76
N VAL A 49 -11.66 -7.15 -3.00
CA VAL A 49 -11.99 -8.48 -3.56
C VAL A 49 -13.05 -8.34 -4.65
N ASN A 50 -14.17 -7.66 -4.37
CA ASN A 50 -15.25 -7.48 -5.31
C ASN A 50 -14.80 -6.75 -6.58
N TYR A 51 -14.00 -5.69 -6.42
CA TYR A 51 -13.50 -4.93 -7.55
C TYR A 51 -12.55 -5.78 -8.43
N PHE A 52 -11.56 -6.43 -7.83
CA PHE A 52 -10.59 -7.22 -8.58
C PHE A 52 -11.21 -8.47 -9.21
N ASP A 53 -12.19 -9.10 -8.59
CA ASP A 53 -12.95 -10.20 -9.18
C ASP A 53 -13.74 -9.76 -10.42
N SER A 54 -14.15 -8.48 -10.49
CA SER A 54 -14.82 -7.92 -11.66
C SER A 54 -13.86 -7.53 -12.78
N ILE A 55 -12.61 -7.18 -12.45
CA ILE A 55 -11.60 -6.65 -13.40
C ILE A 55 -10.73 -7.75 -13.98
N ILE A 56 -10.13 -8.58 -13.14
CA ILE A 56 -9.13 -9.60 -13.57
C ILE A 56 -9.61 -10.48 -14.73
N PRO A 57 -10.86 -10.98 -14.76
CA PRO A 57 -11.31 -11.85 -15.86
C PRO A 57 -11.36 -11.19 -17.24
N ARG A 58 -11.33 -9.85 -17.30
CA ARG A 58 -11.39 -9.08 -18.54
C ARG A 58 -10.04 -8.90 -19.21
N TYR A 59 -8.94 -9.25 -18.52
CA TYR A 59 -7.59 -8.95 -18.94
C TYR A 59 -6.70 -10.20 -18.94
N ASN A 60 -5.68 -10.14 -19.81
CA ASN A 60 -4.69 -11.22 -19.92
C ASN A 60 -3.69 -11.18 -18.77
N LYS A 61 -3.17 -9.97 -18.46
CA LYS A 61 -2.25 -9.71 -17.35
C LYS A 61 -2.77 -8.55 -16.51
N THR A 62 -2.57 -8.65 -15.19
CA THR A 62 -2.87 -7.56 -14.25
C THR A 62 -1.59 -7.17 -13.54
N ILE A 63 -1.20 -5.90 -13.68
CA ILE A 63 -0.14 -5.27 -12.88
C ILE A 63 -0.81 -4.37 -11.85
N LEU A 64 -0.41 -4.53 -10.59
CA LEU A 64 -0.84 -3.68 -9.49
C LEU A 64 0.25 -2.64 -9.20
N ILE A 65 -0.11 -1.36 -9.14
CA ILE A 65 0.74 -0.32 -8.54
C ILE A 65 -0.02 0.24 -7.34
N ALA A 66 0.55 0.14 -6.15
CA ALA A 66 -0.14 0.56 -4.93
C ALA A 66 0.76 1.41 -4.03
N ASN A 67 0.18 2.47 -3.44
CA ASN A 67 0.89 3.45 -2.63
C ASN A 67 0.43 3.41 -1.17
N SER A 68 1.37 3.45 -0.22
CA SER A 68 1.13 3.65 1.21
C SER A 68 0.06 2.69 1.79
N ILE A 69 -1.03 3.22 2.35
CA ILE A 69 -2.14 2.44 2.90
C ILE A 69 -2.88 1.64 1.82
N GLY A 70 -2.93 2.13 0.58
CA GLY A 70 -3.49 1.38 -0.54
C GLY A 70 -2.72 0.08 -0.81
N ALA A 71 -1.40 0.09 -0.59
CA ALA A 71 -0.59 -1.12 -0.62
C ALA A 71 -0.97 -2.07 0.53
N TYR A 72 -1.16 -1.58 1.75
CA TYR A 72 -1.61 -2.40 2.87
C TYR A 72 -2.96 -3.07 2.59
N PHE A 73 -3.95 -2.31 2.11
CA PHE A 73 -5.25 -2.87 1.75
C PHE A 73 -5.15 -3.90 0.64
N SER A 74 -4.26 -3.69 -0.33
CA SER A 74 -3.98 -4.68 -1.37
C SER A 74 -3.39 -5.97 -0.79
N LEU A 75 -2.40 -5.85 0.10
CA LEU A 75 -1.72 -6.98 0.73
C LEU A 75 -2.66 -7.88 1.55
N ILE A 76 -3.62 -7.31 2.27
CA ILE A 76 -4.58 -8.07 3.10
C ILE A 76 -5.76 -8.63 2.31
N SER A 77 -5.99 -8.16 1.06
CA SER A 77 -7.21 -8.46 0.32
C SER A 77 -7.00 -9.30 -0.93
N LEU A 78 -5.79 -9.26 -1.53
CA LEU A 78 -5.59 -9.72 -2.91
C LEU A 78 -4.57 -10.86 -3.05
N SER A 79 -4.13 -11.48 -1.96
CA SER A 79 -3.10 -12.52 -1.99
C SER A 79 -3.46 -13.76 -2.81
N ASP A 80 -4.76 -14.06 -2.94
CA ASP A 80 -5.30 -15.18 -3.72
C ASP A 80 -5.69 -14.79 -5.16
N LYS A 81 -5.48 -13.53 -5.57
CA LYS A 81 -5.89 -13.04 -6.88
C LYS A 81 -4.81 -13.24 -7.94
N ARG A 82 -5.24 -13.46 -9.17
CA ARG A 82 -4.35 -13.62 -10.32
C ARG A 82 -3.75 -12.27 -10.75
N ILE A 83 -2.87 -11.73 -9.92
CA ILE A 83 -2.06 -10.55 -10.21
C ILE A 83 -0.69 -11.02 -10.70
N THR A 84 -0.28 -10.53 -11.86
CA THR A 84 0.97 -10.95 -12.49
C THR A 84 2.19 -10.38 -11.77
N LYS A 85 2.06 -9.14 -11.30
CA LYS A 85 3.13 -8.40 -10.60
C LYS A 85 2.54 -7.28 -9.77
N ALA A 86 3.09 -7.07 -8.59
CA ALA A 86 2.81 -5.92 -7.76
C ALA A 86 4.04 -4.98 -7.70
N MET A 87 3.78 -3.69 -7.73
CA MET A 87 4.76 -2.61 -7.57
C MET A 87 4.28 -1.72 -6.43
N LEU A 88 4.95 -1.81 -5.29
CA LEU A 88 4.53 -1.14 -4.07
C LEU A 88 5.43 0.08 -3.80
N ILE A 89 4.82 1.25 -3.63
CA ILE A 89 5.52 2.52 -3.40
C ILE A 89 5.30 2.93 -1.95
N SER A 90 6.37 3.03 -1.16
CA SER A 90 6.32 3.33 0.28
C SER A 90 5.20 2.58 1.00
N PRO A 91 5.08 1.24 0.85
CA PRO A 91 3.94 0.53 1.39
C PRO A 91 3.92 0.54 2.91
N ILE A 92 2.73 0.63 3.50
CA ILE A 92 2.52 0.21 4.88
C ILE A 92 2.48 -1.32 4.89
N VAL A 93 3.43 -1.95 5.57
CA VAL A 93 3.60 -3.41 5.56
C VAL A 93 3.36 -4.06 6.93
N ASP A 94 3.38 -3.24 7.98
CA ASP A 94 3.12 -3.63 9.36
C ASP A 94 2.22 -2.58 10.02
N MET A 95 0.92 -2.78 9.89
CA MET A 95 -0.08 -1.85 10.41
C MET A 95 -0.17 -1.90 11.94
N GLU A 96 0.09 -3.06 12.56
CA GLU A 96 0.18 -3.14 14.02
C GLU A 96 1.28 -2.22 14.54
N ARG A 97 2.48 -2.35 13.97
CA ARG A 97 3.61 -1.51 14.34
C ARG A 97 3.32 -0.03 14.13
N LEU A 98 2.71 0.34 13.02
CA LEU A 98 2.34 1.73 12.74
C LEU A 98 1.38 2.28 13.79
N ILE A 99 0.36 1.51 14.18
CA ILE A 99 -0.59 1.93 15.23
C ILE A 99 0.13 2.10 16.57
N LEU A 100 0.98 1.14 16.97
CA LEU A 100 1.76 1.23 18.19
C LEU A 100 2.71 2.43 18.19
N ASP A 101 3.36 2.71 17.05
CA ASP A 101 4.25 3.87 16.90
C ASP A 101 3.46 5.21 16.97
N MET A 102 2.20 5.25 16.54
CA MET A 102 1.32 6.42 16.71
C MET A 102 0.81 6.58 18.17
N MET A 103 0.69 5.49 18.92
CA MET A 103 0.28 5.55 20.34
C MET A 103 1.33 6.24 21.23
N LEU A 104 2.62 6.12 20.88
CA LEU A 104 3.71 6.72 21.67
C LEU A 104 3.61 8.25 21.78
N PRO A 105 3.58 9.04 20.68
CA PRO A 105 3.44 10.49 20.74
C PRO A 105 2.06 10.93 21.26
N ALA A 106 1.03 10.09 21.14
CA ALA A 106 -0.29 10.35 21.73
C ALA A 106 -0.32 10.11 23.24
N ASN A 107 0.73 9.49 23.80
CA ASN A 107 0.79 9.05 25.19
C ASN A 107 -0.41 8.17 25.60
N VAL A 108 -0.79 7.24 24.71
CA VAL A 108 -1.91 6.31 24.88
C VAL A 108 -1.36 4.91 25.13
N SER A 109 -1.81 4.25 26.20
CA SER A 109 -1.52 2.85 26.44
C SER A 109 -2.52 1.92 25.74
N GLU A 110 -2.13 0.65 25.53
CA GLU A 110 -3.07 -0.35 24.97
C GLU A 110 -4.26 -0.59 25.91
N GLU A 111 -4.03 -0.57 27.22
CA GLU A 111 -5.11 -0.70 28.21
C GLU A 111 -6.11 0.44 28.06
N GLU A 112 -5.63 1.69 27.99
CA GLU A 112 -6.49 2.85 27.77
C GLU A 112 -7.27 2.77 26.47
N LEU A 113 -6.59 2.41 25.35
CA LEU A 113 -7.24 2.24 24.05
C LEU A 113 -8.29 1.12 24.10
N SER A 114 -7.99 0.00 24.80
CA SER A 114 -8.93 -1.11 24.94
C SER A 114 -10.21 -0.74 25.69
N ILE A 115 -10.11 0.20 26.64
CA ILE A 115 -11.25 0.69 27.42
C ILE A 115 -12.05 1.73 26.62
N LYS A 116 -11.36 2.73 26.07
CA LYS A 116 -12.00 3.86 25.36
C LYS A 116 -12.48 3.50 23.96
N LYS A 117 -11.95 2.44 23.37
CA LYS A 117 -12.22 1.92 22.01
C LYS A 117 -11.67 2.81 20.90
N GLU A 118 -11.89 4.10 20.95
CA GLU A 118 -11.37 5.09 20.00
C GLU A 118 -10.82 6.30 20.76
N ILE A 119 -9.69 6.82 20.28
CA ILE A 119 -9.03 8.01 20.85
C ILE A 119 -8.55 8.88 19.69
N GLU A 120 -9.08 10.10 19.60
CA GLU A 120 -8.57 11.12 18.68
C GLU A 120 -7.22 11.64 19.15
N THR A 121 -6.26 11.70 18.25
CA THR A 121 -4.93 12.23 18.56
C THR A 121 -4.81 13.71 18.19
N SER A 122 -3.88 14.41 18.82
CA SER A 122 -3.61 15.83 18.52
C SER A 122 -3.05 16.07 17.12
N PHE A 123 -2.59 15.02 16.44
CA PHE A 123 -2.07 15.08 15.05
C PHE A 123 -3.07 14.60 14.00
N GLY A 124 -4.36 14.48 14.36
CA GLY A 124 -5.47 14.26 13.42
C GLY A 124 -5.73 12.81 13.02
N GLU A 125 -5.11 11.84 13.69
CA GLU A 125 -5.43 10.42 13.51
C GLU A 125 -6.32 9.90 14.65
N THR A 126 -7.18 8.94 14.37
CA THR A 126 -7.97 8.24 15.38
C THR A 126 -7.38 6.87 15.64
N LEU A 127 -6.89 6.66 16.85
CA LEU A 127 -6.49 5.33 17.32
C LEU A 127 -7.73 4.49 17.57
N SER A 128 -7.77 3.26 17.09
CA SER A 128 -8.91 2.35 17.24
C SER A 128 -8.46 0.99 17.78
N TRP A 129 -9.07 0.56 18.88
CA TRP A 129 -8.85 -0.76 19.44
C TRP A 129 -9.33 -1.88 18.51
N GLU A 130 -10.44 -1.65 17.81
CA GLU A 130 -10.96 -2.61 16.84
C GLU A 130 -9.98 -2.80 15.69
N TYR A 131 -9.40 -1.70 15.17
CA TYR A 131 -8.40 -1.77 14.12
C TYR A 131 -7.15 -2.54 14.58
N LEU A 132 -6.60 -2.18 15.75
CA LEU A 132 -5.44 -2.87 16.32
C LEU A 132 -5.70 -4.36 16.53
N SER A 133 -6.87 -4.71 17.08
CA SER A 133 -7.27 -6.10 17.30
C SER A 133 -7.42 -6.87 15.98
N TYR A 134 -8.00 -6.23 14.98
CA TYR A 134 -8.17 -6.83 13.66
C TYR A 134 -6.83 -7.15 13.02
N VAL A 135 -5.87 -6.22 12.99
CA VAL A 135 -4.58 -6.44 12.33
C VAL A 135 -3.77 -7.54 13.02
N ARG A 136 -3.87 -7.67 14.34
CA ARG A 136 -3.27 -8.78 15.12
C ARG A 136 -3.86 -10.15 14.75
N GLY A 137 -5.15 -10.21 14.51
CA GLY A 137 -5.85 -11.42 14.12
C GLY A 137 -5.74 -11.77 12.63
N ASN A 138 -5.27 -10.84 11.80
CA ASN A 138 -5.23 -10.98 10.34
C ASN A 138 -3.84 -10.64 9.79
N PRO A 139 -2.83 -11.50 9.98
CA PRO A 139 -1.48 -11.26 9.49
C PRO A 139 -1.44 -11.24 7.96
N VAL A 140 -0.52 -10.45 7.41
CA VAL A 140 -0.32 -10.36 5.96
C VAL A 140 0.33 -11.64 5.44
N TYR A 141 -0.32 -12.25 4.43
CA TYR A 141 0.21 -13.33 3.59
C TYR A 141 0.27 -12.82 2.15
N TRP A 142 1.42 -12.96 1.50
CA TRP A 142 1.62 -12.45 0.15
C TRP A 142 2.69 -13.24 -0.57
N ASP A 143 2.38 -13.75 -1.76
CA ASP A 143 3.27 -14.55 -2.61
C ASP A 143 3.35 -14.06 -4.07
N ILE A 144 2.65 -12.96 -4.38
CA ILE A 144 2.68 -12.36 -5.71
C ILE A 144 4.05 -11.72 -5.95
N PRO A 145 4.68 -11.92 -7.14
CA PRO A 145 5.94 -11.29 -7.50
C PRO A 145 5.89 -9.78 -7.28
N THR A 146 6.78 -9.25 -6.43
CA THR A 146 6.66 -7.88 -5.93
C THR A 146 7.97 -7.11 -6.03
N GLU A 147 7.87 -5.88 -6.52
CA GLU A 147 8.91 -4.85 -6.45
C GLU A 147 8.49 -3.78 -5.44
N ILE A 148 9.41 -3.36 -4.59
CA ILE A 148 9.16 -2.33 -3.58
C ILE A 148 10.06 -1.13 -3.85
N LEU A 149 9.49 0.07 -3.90
CA LEU A 149 10.21 1.33 -3.83
C LEU A 149 10.08 1.89 -2.41
N TYR A 150 11.21 2.17 -1.77
CA TYR A 150 11.26 2.65 -0.40
C TYR A 150 12.15 3.90 -0.26
N GLY A 151 11.64 4.93 0.39
CA GLY A 151 12.40 6.11 0.78
C GLY A 151 13.11 5.89 2.12
N LYS A 152 14.43 6.08 2.18
CA LYS A 152 15.18 5.85 3.44
C LYS A 152 14.81 6.83 4.56
N LYS A 153 14.17 7.96 4.23
CA LYS A 153 13.64 8.95 5.17
C LYS A 153 12.15 8.77 5.46
N ASP A 154 11.59 7.61 5.08
CA ASP A 154 10.21 7.26 5.40
C ASP A 154 9.99 7.28 6.92
N ASN A 155 8.99 8.01 7.38
CA ASN A 155 8.63 8.18 8.78
C ASN A 155 7.42 7.34 9.21
N MET A 156 6.81 6.57 8.27
CA MET A 156 5.65 5.71 8.55
C MET A 156 6.06 4.26 8.72
N THR A 157 7.05 3.80 7.97
CA THR A 157 7.58 2.44 8.04
C THR A 157 9.08 2.48 8.23
N SER A 158 9.59 1.85 9.29
CA SER A 158 11.03 1.82 9.54
C SER A 158 11.79 1.00 8.49
N PHE A 159 13.07 1.31 8.28
CA PHE A 159 13.92 0.57 7.35
C PHE A 159 14.02 -0.92 7.71
N SER A 160 14.11 -1.25 9.01
CA SER A 160 14.12 -2.65 9.46
C SER A 160 12.80 -3.36 9.13
N THR A 161 11.66 -2.75 9.46
CA THR A 161 10.34 -3.31 9.15
C THR A 161 10.19 -3.58 7.65
N MET A 162 10.61 -2.63 6.80
CA MET A 162 10.54 -2.78 5.36
C MET A 162 11.44 -3.90 4.82
N THR A 163 12.68 -3.98 5.32
CA THR A 163 13.63 -5.02 4.87
C THR A 163 13.22 -6.41 5.35
N ASP A 164 12.68 -6.53 6.55
CA ASP A 164 12.20 -7.82 7.07
C ASP A 164 10.96 -8.29 6.30
N PHE A 165 10.06 -7.37 5.98
CA PHE A 165 8.91 -7.69 5.12
C PHE A 165 9.34 -8.11 3.72
N SER A 166 10.24 -7.38 3.06
CA SER A 166 10.71 -7.73 1.72
C SER A 166 11.34 -9.13 1.67
N LYS A 167 12.11 -9.49 2.69
CA LYS A 167 12.67 -10.86 2.82
C LYS A 167 11.57 -11.91 3.02
N LYS A 168 10.58 -11.61 3.90
CA LYS A 168 9.47 -12.51 4.21
C LYS A 168 8.69 -12.92 2.96
N ILE A 169 8.45 -11.97 2.05
CA ILE A 169 7.67 -12.20 0.82
C ILE A 169 8.55 -12.43 -0.42
N ASN A 170 9.87 -12.52 -0.25
CA ASN A 170 10.84 -12.64 -1.35
C ASN A 170 10.70 -11.55 -2.42
N ALA A 171 10.47 -10.30 -2.00
CA ALA A 171 10.35 -9.15 -2.87
C ALA A 171 11.69 -8.45 -3.10
N ASN A 172 11.87 -7.87 -4.29
CA ASN A 172 12.96 -6.94 -4.55
C ASN A 172 12.65 -5.59 -3.92
N ILE A 173 13.66 -4.96 -3.31
CA ILE A 173 13.53 -3.63 -2.73
C ILE A 173 14.53 -2.66 -3.36
N THR A 174 14.03 -1.53 -3.85
CA THR A 174 14.84 -0.40 -4.31
C THR A 174 14.74 0.73 -3.30
N ILE A 175 15.90 1.22 -2.83
CA ILE A 175 15.96 2.21 -1.76
C ILE A 175 16.49 3.53 -2.31
N MET A 176 15.70 4.60 -2.14
CA MET A 176 16.16 5.97 -2.41
C MET A 176 16.69 6.59 -1.11
N SER A 177 17.99 6.91 -1.04
CA SER A 177 18.61 7.47 0.17
C SER A 177 18.01 8.80 0.64
N GLY A 178 17.57 9.65 -0.30
CA GLY A 178 16.91 10.93 -0.03
C GLY A 178 15.38 10.86 -0.07
N GLY A 179 14.80 9.69 -0.36
CA GLY A 179 13.36 9.49 -0.49
C GLY A 179 12.64 9.59 0.85
N GLU A 180 11.48 10.19 0.84
CA GLU A 180 10.52 10.30 1.94
C GLU A 180 9.36 9.32 1.72
N HIS A 181 8.42 9.24 2.65
CA HIS A 181 7.22 8.41 2.47
C HIS A 181 6.42 8.83 1.23
N TRP A 182 6.25 10.12 1.05
CA TRP A 182 5.60 10.69 -0.12
C TRP A 182 6.63 11.18 -1.14
N PHE A 183 6.74 10.49 -2.28
CA PHE A 183 7.57 10.88 -3.40
C PHE A 183 6.93 12.06 -4.13
N HIS A 184 7.45 13.28 -3.97
CA HIS A 184 6.84 14.51 -4.48
C HIS A 184 7.84 15.52 -5.05
N THR A 185 9.10 15.49 -4.62
CA THR A 185 10.11 16.40 -5.17
C THR A 185 10.49 15.98 -6.60
N LYS A 186 11.02 16.91 -7.38
CA LYS A 186 11.47 16.62 -8.75
C LYS A 186 12.48 15.46 -8.79
N GLU A 187 13.40 15.40 -7.83
CA GLU A 187 14.38 14.33 -7.73
C GLU A 187 13.71 12.98 -7.40
N GLN A 188 12.82 12.96 -6.41
CA GLN A 188 12.08 11.77 -6.00
C GLN A 188 11.19 11.25 -7.14
N MET A 189 10.51 12.14 -7.87
CA MET A 189 9.69 11.77 -9.02
C MET A 189 10.51 11.24 -10.18
N CYS A 190 11.71 11.78 -10.42
CA CYS A 190 12.64 11.25 -11.42
C CYS A 190 13.12 9.84 -11.03
N PHE A 191 13.40 9.61 -9.76
CA PHE A 191 13.78 8.30 -9.24
C PHE A 191 12.64 7.28 -9.39
N LEU A 192 11.43 7.67 -9.03
CA LEU A 192 10.21 6.88 -9.22
C LEU A 192 10.01 6.52 -10.70
N ASP A 193 10.15 7.48 -11.62
CA ASP A 193 10.02 7.25 -13.05
C ASP A 193 11.01 6.19 -13.56
N ASN A 194 12.26 6.27 -13.13
CA ASN A 194 13.31 5.31 -13.52
C ASN A 194 13.02 3.92 -12.92
N TRP A 195 12.59 3.86 -11.66
CA TRP A 195 12.22 2.61 -11.02
C TRP A 195 11.05 1.92 -11.72
N ILE A 196 10.02 2.68 -12.11
CA ILE A 196 8.89 2.13 -12.87
C ILE A 196 9.35 1.56 -14.20
N ARG A 197 10.14 2.33 -15.01
CA ARG A 197 10.66 1.86 -16.30
C ARG A 197 11.49 0.60 -16.22
N SER A 198 12.21 0.43 -15.12
CA SER A 198 13.08 -0.74 -14.92
C SER A 198 12.30 -2.00 -14.48
N ASN A 199 11.04 -1.84 -14.09
CA ASN A 199 10.27 -2.91 -13.44
C ASN A 199 8.94 -3.28 -14.15
N ILE A 200 8.61 -2.64 -15.26
CA ILE A 200 7.43 -2.97 -16.09
C ILE A 200 7.75 -3.98 -17.20
#